data_26c0e3812e6a2b4034b9765b8fa267e6
#
_entry.id   26c0e3812e6a2b4034b9765b8fa267e6
#
_cell.length_a   1.000
_cell.length_b   1.000
_cell.length_c   1.000
_cell.angle_alpha   90.00
_cell.angle_beta   90.00
_cell.angle_gamma   90.00
#
_symmetry.space_group_name_H-M   'P 1'
#
loop_
_entity.id
_entity.type
_entity.pdbx_description
1 polymer ?
#
loop_
_entity_poly.entity_id
_entity_poly.type
_entity_poly.pdbx_seq_one_letter_code
_entity_poly.pdbx_strand_id
1 'polypeptide(L)'
;YSCPGHTPGEMIFIDSKTRYLFCADACNRNLLLMQSGDHTEGRYVSVEKAAKAMERIVSMKDQYDHVINSHHDYRGFGAPLADYVVDQALECMKKIVDGTAEIREIPDPLQLNATKTVAVYGDVFITYSKEGVYETR
;
A
#
# COMPACT_ATOMS: atom_id res chain seq x y z
N TYR A 1 7.99 -7.84 11.01
CA TYR A 1 6.65 -7.34 11.38
C TYR A 1 5.65 -7.69 10.31
N SER A 2 4.45 -8.10 10.72
CA SER A 2 3.34 -8.31 9.80
C SER A 2 2.81 -6.96 9.29
N CYS A 3 2.61 -6.85 7.98
CA CYS A 3 2.12 -5.65 7.33
C CYS A 3 1.14 -5.99 6.19
N PRO A 4 -0.04 -6.54 6.53
CA PRO A 4 -1.03 -6.89 5.51
C PRO A 4 -1.49 -5.66 4.74
N GLY A 5 -1.62 -5.80 3.44
CA GLY A 5 -2.03 -4.73 2.52
C GLY A 5 -2.05 -5.24 1.10
N HIS A 6 -0.91 -5.27 0.45
CA HIS A 6 -0.78 -5.87 -0.88
C HIS A 6 -1.22 -7.33 -0.86
N THR A 7 -0.74 -8.11 0.12
CA THR A 7 -1.25 -9.46 0.42
C THR A 7 -1.56 -9.62 1.90
N PRO A 8 -2.41 -10.60 2.29
CA PRO A 8 -2.74 -10.84 3.70
C PRO A 8 -1.55 -11.27 4.56
N GLY A 9 -0.59 -11.98 3.97
CA GLY A 9 0.59 -12.52 4.65
C GLY A 9 1.84 -11.66 4.53
N GLU A 10 1.72 -10.44 4.09
CA GLU A 10 2.87 -9.59 3.84
C GLU A 10 3.62 -9.23 5.12
N MET A 11 4.93 -9.20 5.02
CA MET A 11 5.84 -8.88 6.12
C MET A 11 6.87 -7.84 5.72
N ILE A 12 7.26 -7.04 6.69
CA ILE A 12 8.34 -6.06 6.56
C ILE A 12 9.49 -6.42 7.51
N PHE A 13 10.69 -5.96 7.17
CA PHE A 13 11.91 -6.18 7.95
C PHE A 13 12.64 -4.87 8.17
N ILE A 14 13.12 -4.66 9.39
CA ILE A 14 14.02 -3.55 9.73
C ILE A 14 15.38 -4.14 10.07
N ASP A 15 16.41 -3.73 9.34
CA ASP A 15 17.78 -3.98 9.73
C ASP A 15 18.26 -2.85 10.66
N SER A 16 18.39 -3.17 11.93
CA SER A 16 18.79 -2.19 12.95
C SER A 16 20.21 -1.68 12.78
N LYS A 17 21.07 -2.44 12.10
CA LYS A 17 22.46 -2.06 11.87
C LYS A 17 22.59 -1.03 10.77
N THR A 18 21.91 -1.24 9.65
CA THR A 18 21.94 -0.35 8.49
C THR A 18 20.82 0.68 8.47
N ARG A 19 19.82 0.50 9.36
CA ARG A 19 18.62 1.33 9.46
C ARG A 19 17.79 1.36 8.18
N TYR A 20 17.75 0.24 7.47
CA TYR A 20 16.88 0.04 6.32
C TYR A 20 15.59 -0.67 6.71
N LEU A 21 14.46 -0.15 6.22
CA LEU A 21 13.18 -0.83 6.19
C LEU A 21 13.02 -1.52 4.83
N PHE A 22 12.91 -2.82 4.83
CA PHE A 22 12.56 -3.62 3.65
C PHE A 22 11.06 -3.88 3.70
N CYS A 23 10.31 -3.21 2.85
CA CYS A 23 8.85 -3.23 2.90
C CYS A 23 8.20 -4.13 1.83
N ALA A 24 8.99 -4.85 1.03
CA ALA A 24 8.48 -5.68 -0.06
C ALA A 24 7.46 -4.90 -0.92
N ASP A 25 6.24 -5.40 -1.05
CA ASP A 25 5.16 -4.73 -1.78
C ASP A 25 4.17 -3.97 -0.85
N ALA A 26 4.45 -3.94 0.46
CA ALA A 26 3.61 -3.25 1.43
C ALA A 26 3.57 -1.73 1.25
N CYS A 27 4.64 -1.15 0.68
CA CYS A 27 4.71 0.27 0.38
C CYS A 27 5.36 0.51 -0.98
N ASN A 28 4.67 1.25 -1.81
CA ASN A 28 5.13 1.64 -3.13
C ASN A 28 4.43 2.94 -3.54
N ARG A 29 5.01 3.67 -4.49
CA ARG A 29 4.34 4.79 -5.13
C ARG A 29 3.06 4.34 -5.86
N ASN A 30 3.11 3.22 -6.55
CA ASN A 30 1.98 2.60 -7.21
C ASN A 30 1.60 1.31 -6.46
N LEU A 31 0.81 1.47 -5.42
CA LEU A 31 0.43 0.39 -4.53
C LEU A 31 -0.84 -0.31 -5.02
N LEU A 32 -0.77 -1.63 -5.12
CA LEU A 32 -1.92 -2.48 -5.41
C LEU A 32 -2.34 -3.24 -4.16
N LEU A 33 -3.56 -3.05 -3.71
CA LEU A 33 -4.18 -3.89 -2.68
C LEU A 33 -4.86 -5.07 -3.36
N MET A 34 -4.40 -6.28 -3.05
CA MET A 34 -4.93 -7.52 -3.62
C MET A 34 -6.29 -7.85 -3.02
N GLN A 35 -7.33 -7.29 -3.62
CA GLN A 35 -8.72 -7.42 -3.17
C GLN A 35 -9.62 -8.06 -4.24
N SER A 36 -9.03 -8.65 -5.27
CA SER A 36 -9.78 -9.18 -6.41
C SER A 36 -10.44 -10.52 -6.11
N GLY A 37 -11.70 -10.60 -6.41
CA GLY A 37 -12.48 -11.78 -6.78
C GLY A 37 -13.04 -12.64 -5.67
N ASP A 38 -12.31 -12.97 -4.65
CA ASP A 38 -12.79 -13.88 -3.61
C ASP A 38 -12.61 -13.27 -2.22
N HIS A 39 -13.72 -12.84 -1.64
CA HIS A 39 -13.75 -12.32 -0.26
C HIS A 39 -13.61 -13.44 0.80
N THR A 40 -12.98 -14.56 0.43
CA THR A 40 -12.73 -15.66 1.35
C THR A 40 -11.78 -15.20 2.45
N GLU A 41 -12.14 -15.50 3.68
CA GLU A 41 -11.33 -15.20 4.85
C GLU A 41 -9.88 -15.66 4.67
N GLY A 42 -8.92 -14.76 4.96
CA GLY A 42 -7.49 -15.01 4.80
C GLY A 42 -6.91 -14.72 3.40
N ARG A 43 -7.74 -14.42 2.40
CA ARG A 43 -7.29 -14.02 1.05
C ARG A 43 -7.52 -12.56 0.71
N TYR A 44 -8.09 -11.85 1.64
CA TYR A 44 -8.56 -10.49 1.46
C TYR A 44 -8.06 -9.58 2.58
N VAL A 45 -7.66 -8.38 2.21
CA VAL A 45 -7.29 -7.32 3.17
C VAL A 45 -8.09 -6.07 2.84
N SER A 46 -8.86 -5.57 3.79
CA SER A 46 -9.56 -4.30 3.62
C SER A 46 -8.57 -3.13 3.59
N VAL A 47 -8.98 -2.03 2.98
CA VAL A 47 -8.18 -0.78 3.05
C VAL A 47 -8.02 -0.34 4.50
N GLU A 48 -9.06 -0.49 5.32
CA GLU A 48 -9.02 -0.19 6.76
C GLU A 48 -7.91 -0.97 7.49
N LYS A 49 -7.79 -2.26 7.21
CA LYS A 49 -6.74 -3.11 7.79
C LYS A 49 -5.35 -2.75 7.29
N ALA A 50 -5.23 -2.48 5.98
CA ALA A 50 -3.98 -2.01 5.38
C ALA A 50 -3.54 -0.67 5.98
N ALA A 51 -4.46 0.27 6.20
CA ALA A 51 -4.17 1.55 6.84
C ALA A 51 -3.61 1.36 8.26
N LYS A 52 -4.21 0.47 9.06
CA LYS A 52 -3.70 0.15 10.41
C LYS A 52 -2.29 -0.44 10.37
N ALA A 53 -1.99 -1.27 9.38
CA ALA A 53 -0.64 -1.81 9.19
C ALA A 53 0.35 -0.71 8.79
N MET A 54 -0.04 0.19 7.88
CA MET A 54 0.78 1.31 7.46
C MET A 54 1.02 2.31 8.60
N GLU A 55 0.06 2.55 9.48
CA GLU A 55 0.24 3.35 10.71
C GLU A 55 1.38 2.81 11.57
N ARG A 56 1.52 1.49 11.66
CA ARG A 56 2.62 0.86 12.38
C ARG A 56 3.97 1.19 11.74
N ILE A 57 4.06 1.14 10.41
CA ILE A 57 5.30 1.51 9.69
C ILE A 57 5.66 2.96 9.97
N VAL A 58 4.70 3.87 9.88
CA VAL A 58 4.90 5.29 10.18
C VAL A 58 5.32 5.50 11.64
N SER A 59 4.73 4.77 12.58
CA SER A 59 5.09 4.87 14.02
C SER A 59 6.52 4.42 14.33
N MET A 60 7.14 3.63 13.46
CA MET A 60 8.51 3.11 13.62
C MET A 60 9.57 3.96 12.89
N LYS A 61 9.26 5.16 12.44
CA LYS A 61 10.21 6.01 11.69
C LYS A 61 11.50 6.34 12.42
N ASP A 62 11.52 6.28 13.74
CA ASP A 62 12.73 6.42 14.54
C ASP A 62 13.69 5.23 14.41
N GLN A 63 13.24 4.10 13.87
CA GLN A 63 14.01 2.86 13.73
C GLN A 63 14.65 2.68 12.36
N TYR A 64 14.28 3.47 11.35
CA TYR A 64 14.82 3.36 10.00
C TYR A 64 15.03 4.73 9.36
N ASP A 65 15.99 4.81 8.44
CA ASP A 65 16.31 6.02 7.68
C ASP A 65 15.96 5.88 6.20
N HIS A 66 15.92 4.65 5.69
CA HIS A 66 15.67 4.35 4.28
C HIS A 66 14.62 3.26 4.13
N VAL A 67 13.80 3.38 3.10
CA VAL A 67 12.77 2.40 2.74
C VAL A 67 13.10 1.80 1.38
N ILE A 68 13.18 0.47 1.32
CA ILE A 68 13.40 -0.27 0.08
C ILE A 68 12.21 -1.22 -0.15
N ASN A 69 11.67 -1.19 -1.34
CA ASN A 69 10.60 -2.07 -1.79
C ASN A 69 11.12 -3.16 -2.76
N SER A 70 10.22 -4.03 -3.21
CA SER A 70 10.55 -5.10 -4.16
C SER A 70 10.68 -4.62 -5.61
N HIS A 71 10.30 -3.40 -5.91
CA HIS A 71 10.27 -2.84 -7.25
C HIS A 71 11.27 -1.70 -7.42
N HIS A 72 11.76 -1.53 -8.63
CA HIS A 72 12.48 -0.33 -9.06
C HIS A 72 11.49 0.56 -9.81
N ASP A 73 10.71 1.29 -9.10
CA ASP A 73 9.71 2.17 -9.69
C ASP A 73 10.34 3.41 -10.40
N TYR A 74 9.93 4.59 -10.08
CA TYR A 74 10.39 5.82 -10.71
C TYR A 74 11.83 6.26 -10.33
N ARG A 75 12.47 5.61 -9.38
CA ARG A 75 13.81 5.99 -8.88
C ARG A 75 14.94 5.10 -9.39
N GLY A 76 14.59 3.99 -10.01
CA GLY A 76 15.54 3.02 -10.51
C GLY A 76 15.86 1.90 -9.52
N PHE A 77 16.50 0.86 -10.04
CA PHE A 77 16.79 -0.36 -9.29
C PHE A 77 17.69 -0.11 -8.08
N GLY A 78 17.26 -0.57 -6.91
CA GLY A 78 18.03 -0.45 -5.66
C GLY A 78 18.02 0.94 -5.03
N ALA A 79 17.34 1.93 -5.62
CA ALA A 79 17.18 3.23 -4.99
C ALA A 79 16.12 3.17 -3.88
N PRO A 80 16.36 3.80 -2.72
CA PRO A 80 15.34 3.92 -1.69
C PRO A 80 14.12 4.70 -2.19
N LEU A 81 12.95 4.38 -1.65
CA LEU A 81 11.77 5.23 -1.81
C LEU A 81 12.03 6.61 -1.20
N ALA A 82 11.39 7.63 -1.75
CA ALA A 82 11.40 8.94 -1.11
C ALA A 82 10.72 8.84 0.26
N ASP A 83 11.26 9.52 1.26
CA ASP A 83 10.82 9.40 2.66
C ASP A 83 9.32 9.70 2.85
N TYR A 84 8.78 10.60 2.04
CA TYR A 84 7.38 11.00 2.09
C TYR A 84 6.40 9.96 1.52
N VAL A 85 6.88 8.95 0.78
CA VAL A 85 5.98 7.95 0.14
C VAL A 85 5.23 7.14 1.19
N VAL A 86 5.87 6.77 2.28
CA VAL A 86 5.24 6.03 3.39
C VAL A 86 4.10 6.84 4.01
N ASP A 87 4.33 8.12 4.29
CA ASP A 87 3.32 9.02 4.85
C ASP A 87 2.17 9.26 3.88
N GLN A 88 2.48 9.48 2.61
CA GLN A 88 1.47 9.69 1.57
C GLN A 88 0.63 8.43 1.34
N ALA A 89 1.22 7.25 1.41
CA ALA A 89 0.48 5.99 1.30
C ALA A 89 -0.53 5.84 2.45
N LEU A 90 -0.11 6.12 3.68
CA LEU A 90 -1.01 6.12 4.83
C LEU A 90 -2.12 7.13 4.69
N GLU A 91 -1.80 8.37 4.32
CA GLU A 91 -2.79 9.43 4.16
C GLU A 91 -3.80 9.11 3.05
N CYS A 92 -3.33 8.54 1.94
CA CYS A 92 -4.20 8.07 0.87
C CYS A 92 -5.17 6.99 1.36
N MET A 93 -4.68 6.00 2.11
CA MET A 93 -5.53 4.95 2.69
C MET A 93 -6.58 5.52 3.65
N LYS A 94 -6.19 6.47 4.52
CA LYS A 94 -7.12 7.16 5.43
C LYS A 94 -8.22 7.88 4.66
N LYS A 95 -7.86 8.58 3.59
CA LYS A 95 -8.83 9.28 2.75
C LYS A 95 -9.78 8.32 2.01
N ILE A 96 -9.32 7.14 1.63
CA ILE A 96 -10.21 6.10 1.08
C ILE A 96 -11.23 5.67 2.15
N VAL A 97 -10.76 5.38 3.36
CA VAL A 97 -11.63 4.96 4.48
C VAL A 97 -12.63 6.04 4.87
N ASP A 98 -12.22 7.30 4.88
CA ASP A 98 -13.07 8.45 5.21
C ASP A 98 -14.03 8.86 4.06
N GLY A 99 -13.83 8.31 2.86
CA GLY A 99 -14.61 8.69 1.69
C GLY A 99 -14.22 10.05 1.07
N THR A 100 -13.05 10.57 1.42
CA THR A 100 -12.54 11.89 0.94
C THR A 100 -11.42 11.77 -0.09
N ALA A 101 -11.05 10.56 -0.51
CA ALA A 101 -10.00 10.35 -1.49
C ALA A 101 -10.36 10.92 -2.87
N GLU A 102 -9.37 11.46 -3.57
CA GLU A 102 -9.48 11.70 -5.00
C GLU A 102 -9.44 10.35 -5.73
N ILE A 103 -10.53 10.01 -6.40
CA ILE A 103 -10.71 8.70 -7.04
C ILE A 103 -10.74 8.88 -8.55
N ARG A 104 -10.05 7.98 -9.26
CA ARG A 104 -10.07 7.87 -10.71
C ARG A 104 -10.42 6.45 -11.12
N GLU A 105 -11.26 6.33 -12.15
CA GLU A 105 -11.48 5.06 -12.84
C GLU A 105 -10.60 5.06 -14.08
N ILE A 106 -9.68 4.11 -14.17
CA ILE A 106 -8.75 4.00 -15.28
C ILE A 106 -8.88 2.64 -15.95
N PRO A 107 -8.52 2.50 -17.25
CA PRO A 107 -8.51 1.19 -17.90
C PRO A 107 -7.61 0.21 -17.14
N ASP A 108 -8.10 -1.02 -16.98
CA ASP A 108 -7.30 -2.07 -16.36
C ASP A 108 -6.33 -2.66 -17.42
N PRO A 109 -5.01 -2.55 -17.22
CA PRO A 109 -4.06 -3.09 -18.20
C PRO A 109 -4.03 -4.60 -18.24
N LEU A 110 -4.59 -5.29 -17.24
CA LEU A 110 -4.59 -6.74 -17.13
C LEU A 110 -5.90 -7.37 -17.62
N GLN A 111 -6.96 -6.57 -17.79
CA GLN A 111 -8.28 -7.05 -18.22
C GLN A 111 -8.84 -6.19 -19.34
N LEU A 112 -9.05 -6.80 -20.49
CA LEU A 112 -9.62 -6.12 -21.64
C LEU A 112 -11.06 -5.62 -21.32
N ASN A 113 -11.32 -4.35 -21.67
CA ASN A 113 -12.60 -3.68 -21.43
C ASN A 113 -13.02 -3.55 -19.95
N ALA A 114 -12.11 -3.72 -19.01
CA ALA A 114 -12.35 -3.47 -17.60
C ALA A 114 -11.72 -2.14 -17.14
N THR A 115 -12.24 -1.60 -16.05
CA THR A 115 -11.66 -0.46 -15.35
C THR A 115 -11.26 -0.85 -13.94
N LYS A 116 -10.29 -0.15 -13.39
CA LYS A 116 -9.89 -0.28 -11.99
C LYS A 116 -10.03 1.06 -11.27
N THR A 117 -10.37 0.98 -9.98
CA THR A 117 -10.48 2.14 -9.11
C THR A 117 -9.12 2.47 -8.51
N VAL A 118 -8.70 3.71 -8.65
CA VAL A 118 -7.43 4.21 -8.13
C VAL A 118 -7.68 5.46 -7.29
N ALA A 119 -7.17 5.47 -6.07
CA ALA A 119 -7.10 6.68 -5.26
C ALA A 119 -5.73 7.34 -5.42
N VAL A 120 -5.71 8.66 -5.42
CA VAL A 120 -4.51 9.47 -5.64
C VAL A 120 -4.28 10.41 -4.46
N TYR A 121 -3.06 10.44 -3.96
CA TYR A 121 -2.61 11.43 -2.98
C TYR A 121 -1.12 11.71 -3.15
N GLY A 122 -0.76 12.96 -3.46
CA GLY A 122 0.62 13.30 -3.76
C GLY A 122 1.17 12.48 -4.93
N ASP A 123 2.28 11.78 -4.68
CA ASP A 123 2.91 10.90 -5.67
C ASP A 123 2.40 9.45 -5.60
N VAL A 124 1.48 9.15 -4.70
CA VAL A 124 0.99 7.79 -4.45
C VAL A 124 -0.32 7.54 -5.16
N PHE A 125 -0.39 6.36 -5.78
CA PHE A 125 -1.58 5.79 -6.43
C PHE A 125 -1.90 4.46 -5.74
N ILE A 126 -3.11 4.30 -5.24
CA ILE A 126 -3.55 3.05 -4.63
C ILE A 126 -4.69 2.45 -5.43
N THR A 127 -4.44 1.28 -6.03
CA THR A 127 -5.48 0.47 -6.67
C THR A 127 -6.17 -0.38 -5.60
N TYR A 128 -7.50 -0.29 -5.53
CA TYR A 128 -8.30 -1.01 -4.55
C TYR A 128 -9.69 -1.34 -5.09
N SER A 129 -10.44 -2.20 -4.39
CA SER A 129 -11.85 -2.50 -4.66
C SER A 129 -12.73 -1.66 -3.74
N LYS A 130 -13.78 -1.03 -4.31
CA LYS A 130 -14.74 -0.23 -3.52
C LYS A 130 -15.48 -1.07 -2.47
N GLU A 131 -15.73 -2.34 -2.75
CA GLU A 131 -16.33 -3.29 -1.81
C GLU A 131 -15.36 -3.71 -0.70
N GLY A 132 -14.06 -3.45 -0.90
CA GLY A 132 -12.98 -3.85 -0.03
C GLY A 132 -12.46 -2.77 0.91
N VAL A 133 -13.21 -1.70 1.14
CA VAL A 133 -12.73 -0.58 1.97
C VAL A 133 -12.73 -0.97 3.46
N TYR A 134 -13.80 -1.59 3.92
CA TYR A 134 -13.99 -1.93 5.33
C TYR A 134 -13.88 -3.43 5.60
N GLU A 135 -13.49 -3.78 6.83
CA GLU A 135 -13.65 -5.14 7.30
C GLU A 135 -15.13 -5.55 7.21
N THR A 136 -15.38 -6.79 6.77
CA THR A 136 -16.74 -7.34 6.78
C THR A 136 -17.26 -7.39 8.21
N ARG A 137 -18.36 -6.70 8.43
CA ARG A 137 -19.03 -6.62 9.71
C ARG A 137 -20.14 -7.68 9.81
#